data_d082a81b15fc7761f38a9cd1fdf4e857
#
_entry.id   d082a81b15fc7761f38a9cd1fdf4e857
#
_cell.length_a   1.000
_cell.length_b   1.000
_cell.length_c   1.000
_cell.angle_alpha   90.00
_cell.angle_beta   90.00
_cell.angle_gamma   90.00
#
_symmetry.space_group_name_H-M   'P 1'
#
loop_
_entity.id
_entity.type
_entity.pdbx_description
1 polymer ?
#
loop_
_entity_poly.entity_id
_entity_poly.type
_entity_poly.pdbx_seq_one_letter_code
_entity_poly.pdbx_strand_id
1 'polypeptide(L)'
;MDKKHCTLESINLSGCIILDKDVSGVEFDGADFTYARFERVNFTGCSFENCVMENTRFTDCRMTDMQVEGCRMFGAEFVGGELTGTEFRDCGMQSSGFLHTDMEKVAMVHCERHGMLFYSHGQREQILEHSSMEEI
;
A
#
# COMPACT_ATOMS: atom_id res chain seq x y z
N MET A 1 25.08 -1.93 -6.43
CA MET A 1 24.19 -3.00 -6.01
C MET A 1 22.84 -2.85 -6.70
N ASP A 2 22.30 -3.93 -7.17
CA ASP A 2 21.01 -3.92 -7.85
C ASP A 2 19.89 -4.08 -6.81
N LYS A 3 19.15 -3.00 -6.58
CA LYS A 3 18.04 -3.00 -5.62
C LYS A 3 16.93 -3.98 -5.99
N LYS A 4 16.82 -4.34 -7.29
CA LYS A 4 15.76 -5.23 -7.77
C LYS A 4 15.82 -6.62 -7.16
N HIS A 5 16.97 -7.00 -6.64
CA HIS A 5 17.16 -8.31 -6.04
C HIS A 5 17.28 -8.26 -4.52
N CYS A 6 16.92 -7.11 -3.92
CA CYS A 6 16.97 -6.99 -2.48
C CYS A 6 15.65 -7.50 -1.88
N THR A 7 15.74 -8.51 -1.04
CA THR A 7 14.58 -9.07 -0.32
C THR A 7 14.81 -8.93 1.17
N LEU A 8 13.82 -8.35 1.87
CA LEU A 8 13.88 -8.20 3.31
C LEU A 8 12.80 -9.08 3.94
N GLU A 9 13.22 -10.09 4.68
CA GLU A 9 12.31 -11.04 5.32
C GLU A 9 12.15 -10.76 6.80
N SER A 10 10.89 -10.79 7.25
CA SER A 10 10.53 -10.72 8.68
C SER A 10 11.14 -9.53 9.42
N ILE A 11 11.36 -8.43 8.71
CA ILE A 11 11.90 -7.22 9.30
C ILE A 11 10.83 -6.53 10.14
N ASN A 12 11.22 -6.03 11.31
CA ASN A 12 10.30 -5.31 12.18
C ASN A 12 10.56 -3.81 12.10
N LEU A 13 9.65 -3.09 11.46
CA LEU A 13 9.70 -1.64 11.34
C LEU A 13 8.49 -0.98 12.03
N SER A 14 7.85 -1.71 12.95
CA SER A 14 6.68 -1.17 13.65
C SER A 14 7.02 0.11 14.40
N GLY A 15 6.17 1.12 14.25
CA GLY A 15 6.36 2.42 14.90
C GLY A 15 7.48 3.28 14.33
N CYS A 16 8.19 2.82 13.30
CA CYS A 16 9.27 3.60 12.71
C CYS A 16 8.75 4.81 11.93
N ILE A 17 9.57 5.84 11.86
CA ILE A 17 9.30 7.02 11.02
C ILE A 17 10.41 7.08 9.98
N ILE A 18 10.04 6.95 8.72
CA ILE A 18 11.00 6.93 7.62
C ILE A 18 10.67 8.07 6.65
N LEU A 19 11.64 8.91 6.38
CA LEU A 19 11.47 10.13 5.59
C LEU A 19 12.45 10.17 4.42
N ASP A 20 11.95 10.61 3.26
CA ASP A 20 12.81 10.97 2.12
C ASP A 20 13.76 9.86 1.67
N LYS A 21 13.24 8.63 1.59
CA LYS A 21 14.04 7.47 1.18
C LYS A 21 13.56 6.90 -0.15
N ASP A 22 14.47 6.25 -0.85
CA ASP A 22 14.16 5.50 -2.06
C ASP A 22 14.41 4.03 -1.79
N VAL A 23 13.33 3.26 -1.73
CA VAL A 23 13.42 1.81 -1.54
C VAL A 23 12.82 1.08 -2.75
N SER A 24 12.79 1.74 -3.91
CA SER A 24 12.20 1.18 -5.12
C SER A 24 12.76 -0.21 -5.43
N GLY A 25 11.86 -1.11 -5.84
CA GLY A 25 12.22 -2.47 -6.25
C GLY A 25 12.54 -3.44 -5.13
N VAL A 26 12.42 -3.02 -3.87
CA VAL A 26 12.68 -3.92 -2.72
C VAL A 26 11.49 -4.86 -2.53
N GLU A 27 11.76 -6.11 -2.18
CA GLU A 27 10.74 -7.09 -1.84
C GLU A 27 10.70 -7.24 -0.32
N PHE A 28 9.49 -7.08 0.24
CA PHE A 28 9.28 -7.27 1.68
C PHE A 28 8.41 -8.51 1.88
N ASP A 29 8.89 -9.46 2.68
CA ASP A 29 8.16 -10.68 2.98
C ASP A 29 8.01 -10.85 4.48
N GLY A 30 6.78 -10.86 4.96
CA GLY A 30 6.49 -11.05 6.38
C GLY A 30 6.95 -9.88 7.27
N ALA A 31 7.10 -8.70 6.70
CA ALA A 31 7.53 -7.52 7.46
C ALA A 31 6.41 -6.95 8.30
N ASP A 32 6.76 -6.33 9.42
CA ASP A 32 5.80 -5.67 10.29
C ASP A 32 6.00 -4.16 10.24
N PHE A 33 5.00 -3.46 9.71
CA PHE A 33 4.98 -2.00 9.59
C PHE A 33 3.89 -1.37 10.47
N THR A 34 3.39 -2.09 11.46
CA THR A 34 2.30 -1.60 12.30
C THR A 34 2.65 -0.24 12.89
N TYR A 35 1.77 0.75 12.69
CA TYR A 35 1.97 2.13 13.14
C TYR A 35 3.20 2.83 12.56
N ALA A 36 3.83 2.28 11.54
CA ALA A 36 4.94 2.96 10.89
C ALA A 36 4.42 4.17 10.11
N ARG A 37 5.26 5.17 9.93
CA ARG A 37 4.94 6.37 9.18
C ARG A 37 6.01 6.58 8.12
N PHE A 38 5.56 6.69 6.88
CA PHE A 38 6.44 6.93 5.74
C PHE A 38 6.05 8.26 5.10
N GLU A 39 7.02 9.16 4.95
CA GLU A 39 6.77 10.43 4.27
C GLU A 39 7.77 10.63 3.15
N ARG A 40 7.27 10.90 1.96
CA ARG A 40 8.08 11.12 0.77
C ARG A 40 9.06 9.97 0.50
N VAL A 41 8.55 8.76 0.62
CA VAL A 41 9.33 7.54 0.34
C VAL A 41 8.92 7.04 -1.04
N ASN A 42 9.89 6.60 -1.82
CA ASN A 42 9.65 6.02 -3.12
C ASN A 42 9.62 4.50 -3.00
N PHE A 43 8.43 3.91 -3.17
CA PHE A 43 8.20 2.46 -3.15
C PHE A 43 7.93 1.90 -4.55
N THR A 44 8.28 2.62 -5.61
CA THR A 44 7.98 2.18 -6.97
C THR A 44 8.49 0.76 -7.23
N GLY A 45 7.60 -0.10 -7.69
CA GLY A 45 7.98 -1.47 -8.05
C GLY A 45 8.28 -2.38 -6.88
N CYS A 46 8.00 -1.96 -5.66
CA CYS A 46 8.18 -2.83 -4.49
C CYS A 46 7.13 -3.92 -4.46
N SER A 47 7.45 -5.04 -3.81
CA SER A 47 6.45 -6.03 -3.50
C SER A 47 6.37 -6.25 -2.00
N PHE A 48 5.15 -6.48 -1.53
CA PHE A 48 4.86 -6.74 -0.13
C PHE A 48 4.05 -8.03 -0.06
N GLU A 49 4.63 -9.07 0.53
CA GLU A 49 3.92 -10.34 0.72
C GLU A 49 3.77 -10.64 2.20
N ASN A 50 2.54 -10.92 2.60
CA ASN A 50 2.24 -11.35 3.97
C ASN A 50 2.76 -10.39 5.03
N CYS A 51 2.73 -9.10 4.72
CA CYS A 51 3.18 -8.05 5.62
C CYS A 51 2.02 -7.54 6.47
N VAL A 52 2.35 -7.00 7.63
CA VAL A 52 1.36 -6.32 8.48
C VAL A 52 1.56 -4.83 8.33
N MET A 53 0.52 -4.14 7.87
CA MET A 53 0.51 -2.70 7.66
C MET A 53 -0.66 -2.06 8.38
N GLU A 54 -1.00 -2.57 9.55
CA GLU A 54 -2.14 -2.04 10.32
C GLU A 54 -1.78 -0.67 10.87
N ASN A 55 -2.66 0.29 10.61
CA ASN A 55 -2.49 1.66 11.06
C ASN A 55 -1.19 2.32 10.58
N THR A 56 -0.68 1.83 9.45
CA THR A 56 0.49 2.41 8.80
C THR A 56 0.05 3.65 8.02
N ARG A 57 0.86 4.70 8.03
CA ARG A 57 0.53 5.92 7.32
C ARG A 57 1.56 6.23 6.25
N PHE A 58 1.07 6.46 5.03
CA PHE A 58 1.90 6.82 3.88
C PHE A 58 1.54 8.22 3.44
N THR A 59 2.46 9.18 3.60
CA THR A 59 2.22 10.57 3.25
C THR A 59 3.12 10.99 2.09
N ASP A 60 2.52 11.43 1.00
CA ASP A 60 3.23 11.89 -0.20
C ASP A 60 4.24 10.87 -0.73
N CYS A 61 3.88 9.60 -0.66
CA CYS A 61 4.75 8.52 -1.13
C CYS A 61 4.43 8.18 -2.58
N ARG A 62 5.46 7.77 -3.32
CA ARG A 62 5.27 7.24 -4.66
C ARG A 62 5.18 5.72 -4.55
N MET A 63 4.04 5.19 -4.90
CA MET A 63 3.73 3.76 -4.74
C MET A 63 3.21 3.20 -6.06
N THR A 64 3.96 3.47 -7.12
CA THR A 64 3.59 3.09 -8.48
C THR A 64 4.00 1.67 -8.76
N ASP A 65 3.12 0.91 -9.44
CA ASP A 65 3.41 -0.45 -9.91
C ASP A 65 3.86 -1.40 -8.79
N MET A 66 3.31 -1.25 -7.60
CA MET A 66 3.59 -2.18 -6.51
C MET A 66 2.72 -3.43 -6.63
N GLN A 67 3.22 -4.52 -6.04
CA GLN A 67 2.47 -5.76 -5.89
C GLN A 67 2.30 -6.00 -4.38
N VAL A 68 1.07 -5.97 -3.90
CA VAL A 68 0.78 -6.15 -2.48
C VAL A 68 -0.14 -7.36 -2.33
N GLU A 69 0.35 -8.42 -1.70
CA GLU A 69 -0.38 -9.67 -1.62
C GLU A 69 -0.41 -10.24 -0.21
N GLY A 70 -1.59 -10.63 0.24
CA GLY A 70 -1.77 -11.28 1.54
C GLY A 70 -1.46 -10.38 2.72
N CYS A 71 -1.55 -9.07 2.56
CA CYS A 71 -1.18 -8.13 3.60
C CYS A 71 -2.38 -7.71 4.44
N ARG A 72 -2.12 -7.42 5.70
CA ARG A 72 -3.13 -6.90 6.62
C ARG A 72 -2.97 -5.39 6.69
N MET A 73 -3.98 -4.67 6.23
CA MET A 73 -3.91 -3.21 6.08
C MET A 73 -5.06 -2.50 6.81
N PHE A 74 -5.56 -3.09 7.88
CA PHE A 74 -6.62 -2.48 8.66
C PHE A 74 -6.21 -1.10 9.14
N GLY A 75 -7.01 -0.09 8.81
CA GLY A 75 -6.74 1.27 9.25
C GLY A 75 -5.53 1.95 8.59
N ALA A 76 -4.96 1.35 7.55
CA ALA A 76 -3.86 2.01 6.83
C ALA A 76 -4.35 3.28 6.16
N GLU A 77 -3.52 4.33 6.17
CA GLU A 77 -3.89 5.61 5.57
C GLU A 77 -2.89 6.03 4.50
N PHE A 78 -3.45 6.48 3.38
CA PHE A 78 -2.67 7.01 2.26
C PHE A 78 -3.07 8.46 2.07
N VAL A 79 -2.13 9.38 2.26
CA VAL A 79 -2.38 10.83 2.21
C VAL A 79 -1.49 11.44 1.14
N GLY A 80 -2.09 11.95 0.08
CA GLY A 80 -1.34 12.47 -1.05
C GLY A 80 -0.63 11.34 -1.80
N GLY A 81 0.29 11.70 -2.68
CA GLY A 81 1.07 10.71 -3.42
C GLY A 81 0.28 9.96 -4.47
N GLU A 82 0.79 8.81 -4.88
CA GLU A 82 0.16 8.05 -5.96
C GLU A 82 0.32 6.54 -5.75
N LEU A 83 -0.71 5.81 -6.18
CA LEU A 83 -0.74 4.34 -6.18
C LEU A 83 -0.90 3.80 -7.59
N THR A 84 -0.66 4.61 -8.59
CA THR A 84 -0.90 4.28 -10.00
C THR A 84 -0.35 2.91 -10.39
N GLY A 85 -1.20 2.06 -10.93
CA GLY A 85 -0.79 0.73 -11.42
C GLY A 85 -0.52 -0.30 -10.33
N THR A 86 -0.77 0.02 -9.07
CA THR A 86 -0.55 -0.91 -7.96
C THR A 86 -1.67 -1.94 -7.87
N GLU A 87 -1.31 -3.18 -7.59
CA GLU A 87 -2.29 -4.25 -7.38
C GLU A 87 -2.27 -4.72 -5.93
N PHE A 88 -3.45 -4.75 -5.32
CA PHE A 88 -3.66 -5.33 -4.00
C PHE A 88 -4.41 -6.65 -4.20
N ARG A 89 -3.85 -7.75 -3.72
CA ARG A 89 -4.44 -9.07 -3.88
C ARG A 89 -4.53 -9.77 -2.53
N ASP A 90 -5.71 -10.29 -2.21
CA ASP A 90 -5.96 -11.02 -0.97
C ASP A 90 -5.56 -10.22 0.28
N CYS A 91 -5.82 -8.92 0.26
CA CYS A 91 -5.47 -8.05 1.37
C CYS A 91 -6.69 -7.70 2.22
N GLY A 92 -6.46 -7.56 3.52
CA GLY A 92 -7.49 -7.05 4.42
C GLY A 92 -7.34 -5.54 4.52
N MET A 93 -8.22 -4.79 3.85
CA MET A 93 -8.13 -3.34 3.74
C MET A 93 -9.26 -2.62 4.49
N GLN A 94 -9.85 -3.28 5.46
CA GLN A 94 -10.95 -2.69 6.22
C GLN A 94 -10.50 -1.39 6.88
N SER A 95 -11.34 -0.39 6.81
CA SER A 95 -11.13 0.92 7.43
C SER A 95 -9.87 1.65 6.92
N SER A 96 -9.33 1.25 5.78
CA SER A 96 -8.25 2.01 5.18
C SER A 96 -8.81 3.29 4.54
N GLY A 97 -7.97 4.30 4.42
CA GLY A 97 -8.39 5.59 3.88
C GLY A 97 -7.43 6.12 2.83
N PHE A 98 -8.00 6.81 1.84
CA PHE A 98 -7.24 7.38 0.73
C PHE A 98 -7.62 8.84 0.59
N LEU A 99 -6.72 9.75 0.97
CA LEU A 99 -6.95 11.19 0.93
C LEU A 99 -6.06 11.84 -0.11
N HIS A 100 -6.66 12.37 -1.18
CA HIS A 100 -5.95 13.03 -2.28
C HIS A 100 -4.84 12.18 -2.89
N THR A 101 -5.05 10.86 -2.91
CA THR A 101 -4.11 9.90 -3.49
C THR A 101 -4.56 9.55 -4.89
N ASP A 102 -3.64 9.55 -5.85
CA ASP A 102 -3.94 9.16 -7.21
C ASP A 102 -4.06 7.63 -7.28
N MET A 103 -5.22 7.14 -7.70
CA MET A 103 -5.52 5.71 -7.73
C MET A 103 -5.74 5.20 -9.16
N GLU A 104 -5.19 5.88 -10.15
CA GLU A 104 -5.34 5.49 -11.54
C GLU A 104 -4.83 4.07 -11.76
N LYS A 105 -5.66 3.21 -12.35
CA LYS A 105 -5.30 1.83 -12.65
C LYS A 105 -4.91 0.98 -11.44
N VAL A 106 -5.42 1.33 -10.27
CA VAL A 106 -5.26 0.47 -9.08
C VAL A 106 -6.21 -0.72 -9.23
N ALA A 107 -5.71 -1.91 -8.97
CA ALA A 107 -6.54 -3.12 -8.94
C ALA A 107 -6.62 -3.66 -7.53
N MET A 108 -7.81 -4.08 -7.13
CA MET A 108 -8.04 -4.71 -5.83
C MET A 108 -8.75 -6.03 -6.08
N VAL A 109 -8.01 -7.13 -5.89
CA VAL A 109 -8.51 -8.47 -6.21
C VAL A 109 -8.68 -9.27 -4.93
N HIS A 110 -9.90 -9.71 -4.64
CA HIS A 110 -10.24 -10.48 -3.44
C HIS A 110 -9.80 -9.76 -2.16
N CYS A 111 -10.04 -8.45 -2.10
CA CYS A 111 -9.71 -7.64 -0.93
C CYS A 111 -10.94 -7.34 -0.09
N GLU A 112 -10.78 -7.39 1.22
CA GLU A 112 -11.82 -6.95 2.13
C GLU A 112 -11.76 -5.44 2.23
N ARG A 113 -12.89 -4.76 2.06
CA ARG A 113 -12.89 -3.30 2.01
C ARG A 113 -13.97 -2.65 2.87
N HIS A 114 -14.49 -3.37 3.84
CA HIS A 114 -15.51 -2.81 4.73
C HIS A 114 -14.96 -1.55 5.43
N GLY A 115 -15.69 -0.45 5.34
CA GLY A 115 -15.28 0.80 5.96
C GLY A 115 -14.14 1.54 5.25
N MET A 116 -13.79 1.11 4.04
CA MET A 116 -12.78 1.81 3.24
C MET A 116 -13.31 3.19 2.85
N LEU A 117 -12.46 4.21 3.00
CA LEU A 117 -12.85 5.60 2.78
C LEU A 117 -12.07 6.24 1.63
N PHE A 118 -12.80 6.92 0.77
CA PHE A 118 -12.22 7.73 -0.30
C PHE A 118 -12.62 9.18 -0.05
N TYR A 119 -11.65 10.01 0.21
CA TYR A 119 -11.90 11.41 0.59
C TYR A 119 -11.91 12.37 -0.59
N SER A 120 -11.32 11.96 -1.71
CA SER A 120 -11.23 12.82 -2.88
C SER A 120 -12.23 12.37 -3.94
N HIS A 121 -12.82 13.35 -4.61
CA HIS A 121 -13.76 13.08 -5.68
C HIS A 121 -13.07 12.31 -6.82
N GLY A 122 -13.74 11.28 -7.32
CA GLY A 122 -13.24 10.53 -8.48
C GLY A 122 -12.32 9.37 -8.20
N GLN A 123 -11.89 9.18 -6.95
CA GLN A 123 -10.96 8.08 -6.64
C GLN A 123 -11.54 6.71 -6.97
N ARG A 124 -12.81 6.49 -6.68
CA ARG A 124 -13.45 5.19 -6.97
C ARG A 124 -13.44 4.86 -8.45
N GLU A 125 -13.59 5.87 -9.28
CA GLU A 125 -13.65 5.72 -10.73
C GLU A 125 -12.28 5.43 -11.33
N GLN A 126 -11.19 5.71 -10.59
CA GLN A 126 -9.83 5.42 -11.04
C GLN A 126 -9.46 3.96 -10.89
N ILE A 127 -10.14 3.25 -10.00
CA ILE A 127 -9.89 1.82 -9.76
C ILE A 127 -10.44 1.04 -10.95
N LEU A 128 -9.70 0.02 -11.38
CA LEU A 128 -10.09 -0.78 -12.54
C LEU A 128 -11.44 -1.44 -12.33
N GLU A 129 -12.35 -1.30 -13.32
CA GLU A 129 -13.71 -1.83 -13.25
C GLU A 129 -13.77 -3.32 -13.00
N HIS A 130 -12.81 -4.05 -13.56
CA HIS A 130 -12.81 -5.51 -13.45
C HIS A 130 -12.14 -6.02 -12.19
N SER A 131 -11.78 -5.12 -11.28
CA SER A 131 -11.20 -5.54 -10.00
C SER A 131 -12.26 -6.29 -9.20
N SER A 132 -11.84 -7.42 -8.62
CA SER A 132 -12.71 -8.23 -7.77
C SER A 132 -12.56 -7.73 -6.34
N MET A 133 -13.63 -7.16 -5.79
CA MET A 133 -13.63 -6.66 -4.43
C MET A 133 -14.80 -7.26 -3.67
N GLU A 134 -14.55 -7.62 -2.41
CA GLU A 134 -15.58 -8.14 -1.54
C GLU A 134 -15.96 -7.07 -0.52
N GLU A 135 -17.27 -6.84 -0.41
CA GLU A 135 -17.80 -5.93 0.59
C GLU A 135 -18.32 -6.76 1.76
N ILE A 136 -17.93 -6.37 2.92
CA ILE A 136 -18.32 -7.09 4.13
C ILE A 136 -19.35 -6.28 4.90
#